data_cdf24626988d3eb8ae284f4e9b69cc45
#
_entry.id   cdf24626988d3eb8ae284f4e9b69cc45
#
_cell.length_a   1.000
_cell.length_b   1.000
_cell.length_c   1.000
_cell.angle_alpha   90.00
_cell.angle_beta   90.00
_cell.angle_gamma   90.00
#
_symmetry.space_group_name_H-M   'P 1'
#
loop_
_entity.id
_entity.type
_entity.pdbx_description
1 polymer ?
#
loop_
_entity_poly.entity_id
_entity_poly.type
_entity_poly.pdbx_seq_one_letter_code
_entity_poly.pdbx_strand_id
1 'polypeptide(L)'
;NLYQLGILNDLYQEVRAYCDEKGLMLLSDTTHILNMLIADNDTSFLFEKCGNYYKHLMIDEFQDTSGMQWKNFRPLVVNSLSEGCRTMIVGDVKQSIYRWRNGDWSLLANEVERQFSSLGVNTVILKNNWRSAPEIVNFNNTFFEKAVGMLTDLYIADAGGEVKEKTIAEAYQGLQQIPRKKKKGYVEDANFDFMHRFYIDSEEYGLHPKTSHPRFTEHFT
;
A
#
# COMPACT_ATOMS: atom_id res chain seq x y z
N ASN A 1 23.26 17.81 -10.47
CA ASN A 1 22.12 16.90 -10.72
C ASN A 1 21.49 17.05 -12.13
N LEU A 2 21.72 18.19 -12.87
CA LEU A 2 21.24 18.34 -14.25
C LEU A 2 21.89 17.33 -15.21
N TYR A 3 23.18 17.02 -15.02
CA TYR A 3 23.87 16.00 -15.83
C TYR A 3 23.27 14.60 -15.64
N GLN A 4 22.87 14.24 -14.42
CA GLN A 4 22.24 12.96 -14.14
C GLN A 4 20.88 12.84 -14.83
N LEU A 5 20.10 13.94 -14.86
CA LEU A 5 18.83 13.98 -15.58
C LEU A 5 19.03 13.88 -17.10
N GLY A 6 20.09 14.49 -17.64
CA GLY A 6 20.48 14.36 -19.05
C GLY A 6 20.78 12.90 -19.41
N ILE A 7 21.63 12.24 -18.63
CA ILE A 7 21.99 10.83 -18.85
C ILE A 7 20.76 9.91 -18.76
N LEU A 8 19.85 10.17 -17.82
CA LEU A 8 18.61 9.38 -17.69
C LEU A 8 17.71 9.56 -18.92
N ASN A 9 17.63 10.77 -19.47
CA ASN A 9 16.87 11.01 -20.69
C ASN A 9 17.48 10.30 -21.89
N ASP A 10 18.79 10.38 -22.07
CA ASP A 10 19.50 9.71 -23.17
C ASP A 10 19.32 8.19 -23.07
N LEU A 11 19.48 7.62 -21.87
CA LEU A 11 19.24 6.22 -21.62
C LEU A 11 17.79 5.80 -21.94
N TYR A 12 16.84 6.64 -21.56
CA TYR A 12 15.44 6.39 -21.87
C TYR A 12 15.18 6.37 -23.39
N GLN A 13 15.75 7.32 -24.13
CA GLN A 13 15.59 7.36 -25.59
C GLN A 13 16.23 6.14 -26.26
N GLU A 14 17.41 5.70 -25.83
CA GLU A 14 18.05 4.50 -26.34
C GLU A 14 17.23 3.23 -26.06
N VAL A 15 16.68 3.10 -24.85
CA VAL A 15 15.79 1.99 -24.51
C VAL A 15 14.55 2.00 -25.39
N ARG A 16 13.98 3.16 -25.66
CA ARG A 16 12.82 3.30 -26.59
C ARG A 16 13.18 2.88 -28.00
N ALA A 17 14.27 3.40 -28.54
CA ALA A 17 14.73 3.05 -29.88
C ALA A 17 14.97 1.54 -30.01
N TYR A 18 15.58 0.92 -28.99
CA TYR A 18 15.78 -0.53 -28.96
C TYR A 18 14.44 -1.30 -28.92
N CYS A 19 13.49 -0.86 -28.10
CA CYS A 19 12.17 -1.49 -28.03
C CYS A 19 11.44 -1.40 -29.37
N ASP A 20 11.48 -0.25 -30.03
CA ASP A 20 10.84 -0.02 -31.34
C ASP A 20 11.50 -0.90 -32.42
N GLU A 21 12.85 -0.97 -32.46
CA GLU A 21 13.57 -1.85 -33.40
C GLU A 21 13.20 -3.32 -33.24
N LYS A 22 13.03 -3.78 -32.01
CA LYS A 22 12.77 -5.19 -31.68
C LYS A 22 11.28 -5.53 -31.59
N GLY A 23 10.38 -4.55 -31.76
CA GLY A 23 8.94 -4.75 -31.55
C GLY A 23 8.59 -5.15 -30.12
N LEU A 24 9.33 -4.61 -29.14
CA LEU A 24 9.13 -4.88 -27.70
C LEU A 24 8.35 -3.75 -27.05
N MET A 25 7.60 -4.09 -26.01
CA MET A 25 6.92 -3.13 -25.16
C MET A 25 7.39 -3.32 -23.71
N LEU A 26 7.73 -2.22 -23.04
CA LEU A 26 8.08 -2.29 -21.62
C LEU A 26 6.82 -2.55 -20.80
N LEU A 27 6.91 -3.44 -19.83
CA LEU A 27 5.80 -3.75 -18.92
C LEU A 27 5.34 -2.50 -18.14
N SER A 28 6.26 -1.59 -17.82
CA SER A 28 5.96 -0.30 -17.19
C SER A 28 5.01 0.58 -18.01
N ASP A 29 5.01 0.45 -19.31
CA ASP A 29 4.20 1.29 -20.21
C ASP A 29 2.78 0.79 -20.38
N THR A 30 2.56 -0.49 -20.08
CA THR A 30 1.27 -1.16 -20.30
C THR A 30 0.13 -0.41 -19.63
N THR A 31 0.32 0.04 -18.40
CA THR A 31 -0.70 0.79 -17.65
C THR A 31 -1.01 2.14 -18.30
N HIS A 32 0.02 2.83 -18.78
CA HIS A 32 -0.13 4.12 -19.44
C HIS A 32 -0.83 3.99 -20.79
N ILE A 33 -0.39 3.05 -21.62
CA ILE A 33 -0.97 2.76 -22.93
C ILE A 33 -2.45 2.37 -22.77
N LEU A 34 -2.75 1.50 -21.81
CA LEU A 34 -4.12 1.11 -21.52
C LEU A 34 -4.97 2.32 -21.09
N ASN A 35 -4.41 3.21 -20.26
CA ASN A 35 -5.11 4.41 -19.85
C ASN A 35 -5.42 5.35 -21.01
N MET A 36 -4.48 5.52 -21.95
CA MET A 36 -4.71 6.30 -23.17
C MET A 36 -5.81 5.68 -24.04
N LEU A 37 -5.76 4.37 -24.26
CA LEU A 37 -6.77 3.65 -25.04
C LEU A 37 -8.18 3.73 -24.43
N ILE A 38 -8.27 3.74 -23.09
CA ILE A 38 -9.55 3.88 -22.39
C ILE A 38 -10.06 5.33 -22.44
N ALA A 39 -9.14 6.32 -22.36
CA ALA A 39 -9.50 7.73 -22.37
C ALA A 39 -9.99 8.22 -23.74
N ASP A 40 -9.39 7.71 -24.81
CA ASP A 40 -9.67 8.13 -26.19
C ASP A 40 -10.88 7.42 -26.82
N ASN A 41 -11.23 6.25 -26.30
CA ASN A 41 -12.37 5.49 -26.78
C ASN A 41 -13.45 5.46 -25.69
N ASP A 42 -14.70 5.58 -26.10
CA ASP A 42 -15.81 5.20 -25.26
C ASP A 42 -15.49 3.84 -24.62
N THR A 43 -15.71 3.73 -23.33
CA THR A 43 -15.44 2.53 -22.54
C THR A 43 -15.96 1.21 -23.14
N SER A 44 -16.70 1.30 -24.25
CA SER A 44 -17.26 0.19 -25.01
C SER A 44 -16.24 -0.86 -25.42
N PHE A 45 -15.02 -0.47 -25.86
CA PHE A 45 -13.99 -1.42 -26.30
C PHE A 45 -13.52 -2.36 -25.14
N LEU A 46 -13.32 -1.81 -23.97
CA LEU A 46 -12.90 -2.59 -22.81
C LEU A 46 -14.00 -3.57 -22.37
N PHE A 47 -15.26 -3.11 -22.43
CA PHE A 47 -16.42 -3.94 -22.12
C PHE A 47 -16.68 -5.02 -23.18
N GLU A 48 -16.47 -4.70 -24.43
CA GLU A 48 -16.61 -5.65 -25.53
C GLU A 48 -15.60 -6.79 -25.43
N LYS A 49 -14.37 -6.48 -24.99
CA LYS A 49 -13.29 -7.47 -24.84
C LYS A 49 -13.29 -8.20 -23.49
N CYS A 50 -13.58 -7.53 -22.40
CA CYS A 50 -13.46 -8.07 -21.04
C CYS A 50 -14.78 -8.11 -20.26
N GLY A 51 -15.64 -7.09 -20.38
CA GLY A 51 -16.82 -6.91 -19.56
C GLY A 51 -17.88 -7.98 -19.73
N ASN A 52 -17.97 -8.61 -20.90
CA ASN A 52 -18.91 -9.70 -21.15
C ASN A 52 -18.49 -11.03 -20.52
N TYR A 53 -17.22 -11.17 -20.14
CA TYR A 53 -16.67 -12.41 -19.58
C TYR A 53 -16.58 -12.38 -18.06
N TYR A 54 -16.33 -11.21 -17.45
CA TYR A 54 -16.08 -11.07 -16.03
C TYR A 54 -17.24 -10.35 -15.34
N LYS A 55 -18.15 -11.11 -14.77
CA LYS A 55 -19.31 -10.58 -14.05
C LYS A 55 -19.00 -10.20 -12.61
N HIS A 56 -18.18 -11.00 -11.94
CA HIS A 56 -17.81 -10.77 -10.55
C HIS A 56 -16.32 -10.49 -10.47
N LEU A 57 -15.94 -9.40 -9.82
CA LEU A 57 -14.55 -8.98 -9.69
C LEU A 57 -14.09 -9.13 -8.25
N MET A 58 -12.92 -9.72 -8.07
CA MET A 58 -12.25 -9.80 -6.77
C MET A 58 -10.83 -9.25 -6.95
N ILE A 59 -10.53 -8.17 -6.24
CA ILE A 59 -9.22 -7.51 -6.30
C ILE A 59 -8.58 -7.63 -4.93
N ASP A 60 -7.43 -8.29 -4.87
CA ASP A 60 -6.65 -8.47 -3.65
C ASP A 60 -5.42 -7.55 -3.66
N GLU A 61 -4.81 -7.36 -2.49
CA GLU A 61 -3.65 -6.49 -2.27
C GLU A 61 -3.86 -5.05 -2.81
N PHE A 62 -5.07 -4.54 -2.67
CA PHE A 62 -5.48 -3.29 -3.30
C PHE A 62 -4.70 -2.07 -2.82
N GLN A 63 -4.09 -2.10 -1.62
CA GLN A 63 -3.24 -1.04 -1.08
C GLN A 63 -2.01 -0.75 -1.95
N ASP A 64 -1.62 -1.70 -2.83
CA ASP A 64 -0.47 -1.56 -3.72
C ASP A 64 -0.87 -1.05 -5.12
N THR A 65 -2.16 -0.81 -5.33
CA THR A 65 -2.70 -0.31 -6.60
C THR A 65 -2.35 1.16 -6.78
N SER A 66 -1.85 1.52 -7.96
CA SER A 66 -1.64 2.93 -8.32
C SER A 66 -2.94 3.61 -8.79
N GLY A 67 -3.01 4.93 -8.66
CA GLY A 67 -4.16 5.70 -9.17
C GLY A 67 -4.43 5.49 -10.67
N MET A 68 -3.38 5.25 -11.47
CA MET A 68 -3.51 4.96 -12.89
C MET A 68 -4.08 3.56 -13.14
N GLN A 69 -3.62 2.56 -12.38
CA GLN A 69 -4.19 1.21 -12.45
C GLN A 69 -5.67 1.24 -12.05
N TRP A 70 -6.00 1.95 -10.97
CA TRP A 70 -7.39 2.08 -10.55
C TRP A 70 -8.27 2.75 -11.62
N LYS A 71 -7.80 3.79 -12.28
CA LYS A 71 -8.53 4.40 -13.41
C LYS A 71 -8.85 3.40 -14.51
N ASN A 72 -7.96 2.45 -14.77
CA ASN A 72 -8.17 1.40 -15.77
C ASN A 72 -9.16 0.32 -15.30
N PHE A 73 -9.14 -0.06 -14.02
CA PHE A 73 -10.05 -1.09 -13.47
C PHE A 73 -11.43 -0.56 -13.10
N ARG A 74 -11.50 0.68 -12.66
CA ARG A 74 -12.76 1.28 -12.19
C ARG A 74 -13.93 1.14 -13.16
N PRO A 75 -13.79 1.36 -14.48
CA PRO A 75 -14.90 1.16 -15.42
C PRO A 75 -15.45 -0.27 -15.40
N LEU A 76 -14.61 -1.29 -15.29
CA LEU A 76 -15.04 -2.69 -15.19
C LEU A 76 -15.83 -2.94 -13.89
N VAL A 77 -15.38 -2.35 -12.79
CA VAL A 77 -16.08 -2.44 -11.49
C VAL A 77 -17.46 -1.78 -11.59
N VAL A 78 -17.54 -0.58 -12.17
CA VAL A 78 -18.80 0.14 -12.37
C VAL A 78 -19.76 -0.68 -13.22
N ASN A 79 -19.27 -1.24 -14.33
CA ASN A 79 -20.11 -2.07 -15.20
C ASN A 79 -20.62 -3.33 -14.48
N SER A 80 -19.74 -4.06 -13.79
CA SER A 80 -20.12 -5.23 -13.00
C SER A 80 -21.23 -4.89 -11.98
N LEU A 81 -21.08 -3.80 -11.27
CA LEU A 81 -22.07 -3.35 -10.28
C LEU A 81 -23.40 -2.91 -10.94
N SER A 82 -23.35 -2.24 -12.10
CA SER A 82 -24.55 -1.81 -12.84
C SER A 82 -25.37 -2.97 -13.37
N GLU A 83 -24.73 -4.11 -13.65
CA GLU A 83 -25.39 -5.37 -14.03
C GLU A 83 -25.92 -6.18 -12.82
N GLY A 84 -25.83 -5.64 -11.61
CA GLY A 84 -26.24 -6.32 -10.38
C GLY A 84 -25.26 -7.41 -9.93
N CYS A 85 -24.06 -7.44 -10.48
CA CYS A 85 -23.01 -8.37 -10.08
C CYS A 85 -22.27 -7.85 -8.83
N ARG A 86 -21.38 -8.68 -8.26
CA ARG A 86 -20.68 -8.37 -7.01
C ARG A 86 -19.21 -8.12 -7.27
N THR A 87 -18.69 -7.05 -6.67
CA THR A 87 -17.25 -6.78 -6.62
C THR A 87 -16.78 -6.83 -5.16
N MET A 88 -15.62 -7.42 -4.94
CA MET A 88 -14.94 -7.44 -3.65
C MET A 88 -13.53 -6.88 -3.81
N ILE A 89 -13.18 -5.95 -2.96
CA ILE A 89 -11.85 -5.35 -2.87
C ILE A 89 -11.29 -5.71 -1.50
N VAL A 90 -10.09 -6.29 -1.48
CA VAL A 90 -9.41 -6.72 -0.26
C VAL A 90 -8.04 -6.05 -0.20
N GLY A 91 -7.64 -5.62 0.98
CA GLY A 91 -6.33 -5.04 1.22
C GLY A 91 -6.15 -4.60 2.66
N ASP A 92 -4.95 -4.21 2.97
CA ASP A 92 -4.58 -3.66 4.27
C ASP A 92 -3.70 -2.42 4.08
N VAL A 93 -4.24 -1.26 4.40
CA VAL A 93 -3.55 0.04 4.29
C VAL A 93 -2.17 0.02 4.97
N LYS A 94 -2.05 -0.70 6.09
CA LYS A 94 -0.82 -0.82 6.87
C LYS A 94 0.29 -1.63 6.17
N GLN A 95 -0.08 -2.42 5.14
CA GLN A 95 0.86 -3.22 4.35
C GLN A 95 1.31 -2.52 3.06
N SER A 96 0.89 -1.27 2.83
CA SER A 96 1.31 -0.51 1.66
C SER A 96 2.77 -0.11 1.75
N ILE A 97 3.64 -0.81 1.00
CA ILE A 97 5.09 -0.59 0.96
C ILE A 97 5.60 -0.20 -0.43
N TYR A 98 4.72 -0.15 -1.43
CA TYR A 98 5.08 0.10 -2.82
C TYR A 98 4.82 1.53 -3.31
N ARG A 99 4.95 2.52 -2.42
CA ARG A 99 4.84 3.94 -2.80
C ARG A 99 5.82 4.34 -3.92
N TRP A 100 6.99 3.74 -3.94
CA TRP A 100 8.00 3.96 -4.98
C TRP A 100 7.59 3.42 -6.38
N ARG A 101 6.56 2.57 -6.44
CA ARG A 101 5.88 2.11 -7.67
C ARG A 101 4.55 2.82 -7.90
N ASN A 102 4.35 3.98 -7.29
CA ASN A 102 3.10 4.75 -7.34
C ASN A 102 1.90 4.04 -6.69
N GLY A 103 2.10 3.05 -5.82
CA GLY A 103 1.06 2.51 -4.97
C GLY A 103 0.45 3.62 -4.12
N ASP A 104 -0.88 3.69 -4.09
CA ASP A 104 -1.61 4.74 -3.38
C ASP A 104 -2.61 4.11 -2.40
N TRP A 105 -2.19 4.00 -1.16
CA TRP A 105 -3.00 3.44 -0.09
C TRP A 105 -4.29 4.24 0.20
N SER A 106 -4.32 5.53 -0.18
CA SER A 106 -5.50 6.38 0.01
C SER A 106 -6.70 5.92 -0.82
N LEU A 107 -6.44 5.21 -1.92
CA LEU A 107 -7.48 4.57 -2.72
C LEU A 107 -8.30 3.60 -1.88
N LEU A 108 -7.64 2.72 -1.10
CA LEU A 108 -8.32 1.77 -0.22
C LEU A 108 -8.92 2.47 1.00
N ALA A 109 -8.19 3.42 1.60
CA ALA A 109 -8.61 4.06 2.84
C ALA A 109 -9.87 4.93 2.67
N ASN A 110 -9.98 5.65 1.54
CA ASN A 110 -10.99 6.69 1.41
C ASN A 110 -11.70 6.70 0.04
N GLU A 111 -10.94 6.53 -1.05
CA GLU A 111 -11.42 6.82 -2.39
C GLU A 111 -12.48 5.82 -2.87
N VAL A 112 -12.27 4.52 -2.63
CA VAL A 112 -13.22 3.48 -3.07
C VAL A 112 -14.57 3.67 -2.38
N GLU A 113 -14.58 3.85 -1.07
CA GLU A 113 -15.81 4.06 -0.33
C GLU A 113 -16.54 5.34 -0.78
N ARG A 114 -15.80 6.42 -0.99
CA ARG A 114 -16.33 7.68 -1.50
C ARG A 114 -16.93 7.55 -2.90
N GLN A 115 -16.21 6.88 -3.82
CA GLN A 115 -16.63 6.74 -5.22
C GLN A 115 -17.86 5.85 -5.40
N PHE A 116 -18.06 4.88 -4.52
CA PHE A 116 -19.16 3.91 -4.60
C PHE A 116 -20.20 4.08 -3.49
N SER A 117 -20.15 5.16 -2.73
CA SER A 117 -21.08 5.43 -1.62
C SER A 117 -22.55 5.32 -2.01
N SER A 118 -22.91 5.77 -3.23
CA SER A 118 -24.28 5.68 -3.75
C SER A 118 -24.75 4.26 -4.08
N LEU A 119 -23.82 3.31 -4.22
CA LEU A 119 -24.09 1.91 -4.56
C LEU A 119 -24.14 1.00 -3.33
N GLY A 120 -23.97 1.54 -2.13
CA GLY A 120 -24.07 0.79 -0.87
C GLY A 120 -22.85 -0.08 -0.59
N VAL A 121 -21.68 0.54 -0.44
CA VAL A 121 -20.47 -0.15 -0.01
C VAL A 121 -20.63 -0.72 1.38
N ASN A 122 -20.25 -1.99 1.56
CA ASN A 122 -20.19 -2.65 2.86
C ASN A 122 -18.73 -2.93 3.21
N THR A 123 -18.18 -2.15 4.14
CA THR A 123 -16.81 -2.31 4.62
C THR A 123 -16.77 -3.27 5.81
N VAL A 124 -15.98 -4.34 5.70
CA VAL A 124 -15.81 -5.37 6.72
C VAL A 124 -14.37 -5.46 7.16
N ILE A 125 -14.12 -5.30 8.44
CA ILE A 125 -12.78 -5.45 9.03
C ILE A 125 -12.57 -6.90 9.46
N LEU A 126 -11.53 -7.54 8.92
CA LEU A 126 -11.13 -8.90 9.27
C LEU A 126 -10.29 -8.90 10.56
N LYS A 127 -10.95 -9.12 11.70
CA LYS A 127 -10.31 -9.07 13.02
C LYS A 127 -9.55 -10.35 13.39
N ASN A 128 -9.84 -11.48 12.74
CA ASN A 128 -9.31 -12.78 13.13
C ASN A 128 -7.99 -13.09 12.41
N ASN A 129 -6.94 -13.37 13.17
CA ASN A 129 -5.66 -13.84 12.64
C ASN A 129 -5.55 -15.35 12.77
N TRP A 130 -5.56 -16.04 11.62
CA TRP A 130 -5.42 -17.49 11.51
C TRP A 130 -4.00 -17.92 11.15
N ARG A 131 -3.14 -16.98 10.78
CA ARG A 131 -1.78 -17.23 10.31
C ARG A 131 -0.80 -17.41 11.47
N SER A 132 -0.79 -16.48 12.41
CA SER A 132 0.24 -16.36 13.43
C SER A 132 -0.19 -16.96 14.76
N ALA A 133 0.81 -17.36 15.57
CA ALA A 133 0.58 -17.83 16.93
C ALA A 133 0.09 -16.68 17.84
N PRO A 134 -0.62 -16.99 18.95
CA PRO A 134 -1.16 -15.97 19.84
C PRO A 134 -0.12 -15.00 20.39
N GLU A 135 1.05 -15.50 20.76
CA GLU A 135 2.14 -14.69 21.30
C GLU A 135 2.60 -13.62 20.31
N ILE A 136 2.73 -13.99 19.02
CA ILE A 136 3.12 -13.05 17.93
C ILE A 136 2.02 -12.02 17.70
N VAL A 137 0.77 -12.44 17.67
CA VAL A 137 -0.36 -11.53 17.45
C VAL A 137 -0.47 -10.53 18.60
N ASN A 138 -0.35 -10.98 19.84
CA ASN A 138 -0.44 -10.13 21.01
C ASN A 138 0.74 -9.15 21.09
N PHE A 139 1.94 -9.62 20.77
CA PHE A 139 3.11 -8.76 20.66
C PHE A 139 2.90 -7.66 19.61
N ASN A 140 2.51 -8.04 18.40
CA ASN A 140 2.26 -7.07 17.32
C ASN A 140 1.17 -6.06 17.68
N ASN A 141 0.06 -6.50 18.28
CA ASN A 141 -1.00 -5.62 18.73
C ASN A 141 -0.45 -4.54 19.67
N THR A 142 0.33 -4.96 20.69
CA THR A 142 0.87 -4.03 21.68
C THR A 142 1.97 -3.14 21.12
N PHE A 143 2.85 -3.72 20.28
CA PHE A 143 3.96 -3.00 19.68
C PHE A 143 3.44 -1.87 18.76
N PHE A 144 2.57 -2.19 17.81
CA PHE A 144 2.08 -1.21 16.86
C PHE A 144 1.17 -0.16 17.51
N GLU A 145 0.41 -0.52 18.55
CA GLU A 145 -0.38 0.46 19.29
C GLU A 145 0.51 1.55 19.91
N LYS A 146 1.64 1.14 20.55
CA LYS A 146 2.61 2.08 21.11
C LYS A 146 3.38 2.84 20.02
N ALA A 147 3.83 2.15 18.98
CA ALA A 147 4.60 2.75 17.89
C ALA A 147 3.80 3.81 17.15
N VAL A 148 2.51 3.59 16.91
CA VAL A 148 1.63 4.59 16.26
C VAL A 148 1.50 5.85 17.12
N GLY A 149 1.34 5.71 18.44
CA GLY A 149 1.30 6.86 19.34
C GLY A 149 2.58 7.69 19.23
N MET A 150 3.74 7.05 19.40
CA MET A 150 5.04 7.72 19.33
C MET A 150 5.29 8.39 17.97
N LEU A 151 5.00 7.68 16.88
CA LEU A 151 5.19 8.23 15.53
C LEU A 151 4.26 9.41 15.24
N THR A 152 3.05 9.37 15.78
CA THR A 152 2.11 10.49 15.65
C THR A 152 2.62 11.72 16.40
N ASP A 153 3.12 11.55 17.63
CA ASP A 153 3.68 12.63 18.43
C ASP A 153 4.91 13.25 17.75
N LEU A 154 5.79 12.42 17.20
CA LEU A 154 6.96 12.86 16.46
C LEU A 154 6.58 13.63 15.18
N TYR A 155 5.62 13.13 14.44
CA TYR A 155 5.15 13.78 13.22
C TYR A 155 4.53 15.15 13.52
N ILE A 156 3.77 15.26 14.62
CA ILE A 156 3.20 16.52 15.08
C ILE A 156 4.31 17.50 15.49
N ALA A 157 5.33 17.03 16.20
CA ALA A 157 6.44 17.86 16.64
C ALA A 157 7.25 18.39 15.45
N ASP A 158 7.56 17.56 14.47
CA ASP A 158 8.32 17.90 13.26
C ASP A 158 7.55 18.85 12.33
N ALA A 159 6.24 18.74 12.27
CA ALA A 159 5.36 19.61 11.49
C ALA A 159 5.05 20.97 12.16
N GLY A 160 5.70 21.29 13.28
CA GLY A 160 5.49 22.56 14.00
C GLY A 160 4.09 22.74 14.62
N GLY A 161 3.39 21.64 14.87
CA GLY A 161 2.07 21.62 15.50
C GLY A 161 0.88 21.80 14.55
N GLU A 162 1.12 22.14 13.29
CA GLU A 162 0.09 22.22 12.25
C GLU A 162 -0.05 20.91 11.47
N VAL A 163 -0.71 19.92 12.05
CA VAL A 163 -1.02 18.67 11.33
C VAL A 163 -2.41 18.80 10.72
N LYS A 164 -2.46 18.98 9.41
CA LYS A 164 -3.71 18.99 8.65
C LYS A 164 -4.32 17.60 8.43
N GLU A 165 -3.56 16.54 8.68
CA GLU A 165 -3.99 15.17 8.37
C GLU A 165 -3.65 14.21 9.51
N LYS A 166 -4.65 13.53 10.02
CA LYS A 166 -4.52 12.44 11.01
C LYS A 166 -4.01 11.13 10.38
N THR A 167 -3.13 11.23 9.38
CA THR A 167 -2.81 10.16 8.45
C THR A 167 -2.28 8.88 9.09
N ILE A 168 -1.40 8.99 10.12
CA ILE A 168 -0.84 7.79 10.76
C ILE A 168 -1.90 7.09 11.62
N ALA A 169 -2.58 7.82 12.47
CA ALA A 169 -3.60 7.26 13.35
C ALA A 169 -4.78 6.66 12.58
N GLU A 170 -5.20 7.29 11.49
CA GLU A 170 -6.28 6.79 10.61
C GLU A 170 -5.87 5.52 9.87
N ALA A 171 -4.65 5.46 9.33
CA ALA A 171 -4.13 4.28 8.65
C ALA A 171 -4.05 3.06 9.57
N TYR A 172 -3.87 3.27 10.87
CA TYR A 172 -3.77 2.21 11.88
C TYR A 172 -5.06 1.99 12.67
N GLN A 173 -6.18 2.53 12.25
CA GLN A 173 -7.48 2.20 12.86
C GLN A 173 -7.79 0.72 12.70
N GLY A 174 -8.36 0.12 13.76
CA GLY A 174 -8.72 -1.30 13.75
C GLY A 174 -7.53 -2.26 13.77
N LEU A 175 -6.39 -1.82 14.28
CA LEU A 175 -5.14 -2.57 14.39
C LEU A 175 -5.29 -3.90 15.12
N GLN A 176 -6.11 -3.96 16.15
CA GLN A 176 -6.23 -5.10 17.04
C GLN A 176 -6.72 -6.35 16.31
N GLN A 177 -5.91 -7.43 16.36
CA GLN A 177 -6.23 -8.73 15.80
C GLN A 177 -6.48 -9.75 16.90
N ILE A 178 -7.39 -10.68 16.63
CA ILE A 178 -7.75 -11.78 17.53
C ILE A 178 -7.05 -13.05 17.07
N PRO A 179 -6.12 -13.62 17.84
CA PRO A 179 -5.45 -14.86 17.46
C PRO A 179 -6.44 -16.03 17.46
N ARG A 180 -6.43 -16.84 16.40
CA ARG A 180 -7.27 -18.03 16.26
C ARG A 180 -6.48 -19.33 16.20
N LYS A 181 -5.17 -19.26 16.01
CA LYS A 181 -4.29 -20.41 16.00
C LYS A 181 -4.06 -20.91 17.41
N LYS A 182 -4.11 -22.24 17.58
CA LYS A 182 -3.90 -22.88 18.89
C LYS A 182 -2.43 -23.21 19.17
N LYS A 183 -1.58 -23.26 18.13
CA LYS A 183 -0.16 -23.57 18.25
C LYS A 183 0.55 -22.39 18.87
N LYS A 184 1.31 -22.66 19.92
CA LYS A 184 2.16 -21.64 20.55
C LYS A 184 3.25 -21.16 19.62
N GLY A 185 3.58 -19.89 19.71
CA GLY A 185 4.71 -19.25 19.08
C GLY A 185 5.72 -18.80 20.10
N TYR A 186 6.74 -18.13 19.62
CA TYR A 186 7.79 -17.57 20.44
C TYR A 186 8.09 -16.15 20.01
N VAL A 187 8.20 -15.26 20.96
CA VAL A 187 8.67 -13.89 20.77
C VAL A 187 9.76 -13.69 21.81
N GLU A 188 10.98 -13.49 21.37
CA GLU A 188 12.05 -13.09 22.23
C GLU A 188 12.11 -11.56 22.22
N ASP A 189 11.71 -10.98 23.31
CA ASP A 189 11.87 -9.56 23.55
C ASP A 189 12.86 -9.36 24.67
N ALA A 190 14.01 -8.85 24.33
CA ALA A 190 15.02 -8.54 25.31
C ALA A 190 14.65 -7.32 26.17
N ASN A 191 13.80 -6.40 25.68
CA ASN A 191 13.30 -5.27 26.45
C ASN A 191 12.19 -4.53 25.68
N PHE A 192 11.02 -4.39 26.27
CA PHE A 192 9.92 -3.54 25.79
C PHE A 192 10.30 -2.04 25.76
N ASP A 193 11.46 -1.67 26.26
CA ASP A 193 12.15 -0.38 26.13
C ASP A 193 12.77 -0.15 24.75
N PHE A 194 12.60 -1.09 23.81
CA PHE A 194 13.23 -1.07 22.51
C PHE A 194 12.97 0.25 21.76
N MET A 195 11.73 0.72 21.72
CA MET A 195 11.42 1.97 21.01
C MET A 195 12.02 3.18 21.72
N HIS A 196 12.05 3.18 23.05
CA HIS A 196 12.67 4.24 23.84
C HIS A 196 14.20 4.22 23.68
N ARG A 197 14.82 3.04 23.69
CA ARG A 197 16.26 2.88 23.43
C ARG A 197 16.66 3.23 22.01
N PHE A 198 15.88 2.80 21.02
CA PHE A 198 16.14 3.15 19.64
C PHE A 198 16.13 4.67 19.43
N TYR A 199 15.24 5.36 20.10
CA TYR A 199 15.13 6.80 20.02
C TYR A 199 16.28 7.51 20.74
N ILE A 200 16.61 7.06 21.96
CA ILE A 200 17.72 7.59 22.73
C ILE A 200 19.06 7.28 22.05
N ASP A 201 19.26 6.06 21.57
CA ASP A 201 20.49 5.67 20.89
C ASP A 201 20.66 6.45 19.56
N SER A 202 19.59 6.79 18.85
CA SER A 202 19.69 7.62 17.65
C SER A 202 20.07 9.06 17.94
N GLU A 203 19.64 9.61 19.08
CA GLU A 203 20.04 10.95 19.54
C GLU A 203 21.44 10.96 20.18
N GLU A 204 21.72 9.98 21.03
CA GLU A 204 22.99 9.88 21.79
C GLU A 204 24.20 9.60 20.89
N TYR A 205 24.00 8.85 19.79
CA TYR A 205 25.08 8.49 18.86
C TYR A 205 25.03 9.25 17.54
N GLY A 206 24.14 10.22 17.38
CA GLY A 206 24.05 11.05 16.16
C GLY A 206 23.79 10.22 14.90
N LEU A 207 23.19 9.05 15.06
CA LEU A 207 22.93 8.12 13.96
C LEU A 207 21.75 8.62 13.13
N HIS A 208 22.06 9.20 12.00
CA HIS A 208 21.07 9.36 10.94
C HIS A 208 20.46 7.99 10.58
N PRO A 209 19.18 7.92 10.19
CA PRO A 209 18.48 6.65 9.86
C PRO A 209 19.11 5.83 8.72
N LYS A 210 20.31 6.21 8.27
CA LYS A 210 21.08 5.50 7.22
C LYS A 210 22.23 4.63 7.74
N THR A 211 22.52 4.64 9.04
CA THR A 211 23.58 3.78 9.59
C THR A 211 22.96 2.61 10.33
N SER A 212 23.02 1.44 9.71
CA SER A 212 22.67 0.18 10.35
C SER A 212 23.57 -0.06 11.56
N HIS A 213 23.02 -0.02 12.75
CA HIS A 213 23.73 -0.46 13.94
C HIS A 213 23.87 -1.99 13.89
N PRO A 214 25.07 -2.59 14.12
CA PRO A 214 25.25 -4.04 14.04
C PRO A 214 24.32 -4.85 14.98
N ARG A 215 23.83 -4.26 16.06
CA ARG A 215 22.86 -4.90 16.96
C ARG A 215 21.44 -5.01 16.41
N PHE A 216 21.14 -4.33 15.29
CA PHE A 216 19.82 -4.32 14.69
C PHE A 216 19.60 -5.48 13.72
N THR A 217 20.68 -6.00 13.13
CA THR A 217 20.65 -7.11 12.18
C THR A 217 20.63 -8.48 12.84
N GLU A 218 21.05 -8.59 14.09
CA GLU A 218 21.09 -9.88 14.80
C GLU A 218 19.75 -10.31 15.44
N HIS A 219 18.76 -9.41 15.53
CA HIS A 219 17.50 -9.70 16.21
C HIS A 219 16.27 -9.80 15.30
N PHE A 220 16.44 -9.66 13.97
CA PHE A 220 15.34 -9.72 13.01
C PHE A 220 15.48 -10.84 11.95
N THR A 221 16.41 -11.76 12.11
CA THR A 221 16.44 -13.05 11.37
C THR A 221 15.80 -14.19 12.23
#